data_77ddf2b45ec28de7d642d3468eee357c
#
_entry.id   77ddf2b45ec28de7d642d3468eee357c
#
_cell.length_a   1.000
_cell.length_b   1.000
_cell.length_c   1.000
_cell.angle_alpha   90.00
_cell.angle_beta   90.00
_cell.angle_gamma   90.00
#
_symmetry.space_group_name_H-M   'P 1'
#
loop_
_entity.id
_entity.type
_entity.pdbx_description
1 polymer ?
#
loop_
_entity_poly.entity_id
_entity_poly.type
_entity_poly.pdbx_seq_one_letter_code
_entity_poly.pdbx_strand_id
1 'polypeptide(L)' 'MKIKIEKEVNLPELIQWAWDNPKLSGNKRFYPNDVERNCCVTFDVDSILCNVAGYVSINDKFTIQEEI' A
#
# COMPACT_ATOMS: atom_id res chain seq x y z
N MET A 1 9.63 19.74 12.02
CA MET A 1 9.94 18.31 12.20
C MET A 1 8.78 17.49 11.67
N LYS A 2 9.06 16.55 10.78
CA LYS A 2 8.02 15.69 10.21
C LYS A 2 7.83 14.47 11.11
N ILE A 3 6.58 14.17 11.42
CA ILE A 3 6.23 13.00 12.22
C ILE A 3 5.68 11.94 11.26
N LYS A 4 6.20 10.73 11.36
CA LYS A 4 5.71 9.60 10.59
C LYS A 4 4.68 8.84 11.40
N ILE A 5 3.52 8.62 10.81
CA ILE A 5 2.43 7.88 11.42
C ILE A 5 2.17 6.64 10.59
N GLU A 6 2.11 5.47 11.25
CA GLU A 6 1.72 4.23 10.61
C GLU A 6 0.21 4.06 10.72
N LYS A 7 -0.39 3.61 9.63
CA LYS A 7 -1.83 3.42 9.54
C LYS A 7 -2.13 2.12 8.81
N GLU A 8 -3.08 1.36 9.32
CA GLU A 8 -3.56 0.15 8.64
C GLU A 8 -4.70 0.51 7.71
N VAL A 9 -4.64 -0.03 6.49
CA VAL A 9 -5.66 0.21 5.47
C VAL A 9 -5.97 -1.11 4.75
N ASN A 10 -7.19 -1.21 4.22
CA ASN A 10 -7.55 -2.32 3.33
C ASN A 10 -7.08 -2.02 1.90
N LEU A 11 -7.32 -2.95 0.97
CA LEU A 11 -6.82 -2.78 -0.40
C LEU A 11 -7.37 -1.53 -1.10
N PRO A 12 -8.69 -1.26 -1.13
CA PRO A 12 -9.18 -0.04 -1.76
C PRO A 12 -8.60 1.23 -1.15
N GLU A 13 -8.45 1.27 0.15
CA GLU A 13 -7.86 2.42 0.85
C GLU A 13 -6.38 2.57 0.50
N LEU A 14 -5.65 1.46 0.39
CA LEU A 14 -4.25 1.48 0.00
C LEU A 14 -4.08 2.07 -1.41
N ILE A 15 -4.91 1.62 -2.35
CA ILE A 15 -4.85 2.09 -3.72
C ILE A 15 -5.16 3.59 -3.79
N GLN A 16 -6.19 4.03 -3.10
CA GLN A 16 -6.56 5.45 -3.07
C GLN A 16 -5.44 6.29 -2.46
N TRP A 17 -4.89 5.83 -1.34
CA TRP A 17 -3.76 6.52 -0.70
C TRP A 17 -2.57 6.64 -1.66
N ALA A 18 -2.26 5.56 -2.37
CA ALA A 18 -1.13 5.54 -3.28
C ALA A 18 -1.31 6.53 -4.42
N TRP A 19 -2.51 6.60 -4.97
CA TRP A 19 -2.82 7.55 -6.04
C TRP A 19 -2.80 8.99 -5.58
N ASP A 20 -3.15 9.23 -4.31
CA ASP A 20 -3.08 10.56 -3.71
C ASP A 20 -1.66 10.96 -3.32
N ASN A 21 -0.77 9.97 -3.16
CA ASN A 21 0.60 10.18 -2.69
C ASN A 21 1.61 9.46 -3.60
N PRO A 22 1.68 9.82 -4.88
CA PRO A 22 2.53 9.09 -5.83
C PRO A 22 4.02 9.13 -5.47
N LYS A 23 4.48 10.18 -4.82
CA LYS A 23 5.88 10.29 -4.41
C LYS A 23 6.24 9.33 -3.29
N LEU A 24 5.26 8.96 -2.47
CA LEU A 24 5.48 8.04 -1.37
C LEU A 24 5.28 6.59 -1.76
N SER A 25 4.44 6.32 -2.76
CA SER A 25 4.05 4.97 -3.16
C SER A 25 4.70 4.49 -4.44
N GLY A 26 5.21 5.40 -5.27
CA GLY A 26 5.79 5.05 -6.56
C GLY A 26 6.93 4.06 -6.43
N ASN A 27 6.91 3.03 -7.27
CA ASN A 27 7.94 2.01 -7.33
C ASN A 27 8.10 1.21 -6.04
N LYS A 28 7.06 1.12 -5.23
CA LYS A 28 7.07 0.41 -3.95
C LYS A 28 6.20 -0.84 -3.98
N ARG A 29 6.53 -1.79 -3.10
CA ARG A 29 5.77 -3.00 -2.87
C ARG A 29 5.13 -2.95 -1.49
N PHE A 30 3.91 -3.39 -1.43
CA PHE A 30 3.18 -3.48 -0.16
C PHE A 30 2.76 -4.92 0.07
N TYR A 31 3.04 -5.44 1.25
CA TYR A 31 2.69 -6.79 1.66
C TYR A 31 1.62 -6.72 2.73
N PRO A 32 0.68 -7.68 2.76
CA PRO A 32 -0.27 -7.75 3.87
C PRO A 32 0.44 -7.89 5.22
N ASN A 33 -0.17 -7.36 6.26
CA ASN A 33 0.39 -7.46 7.60
C ASN A 33 0.42 -8.91 8.11
N ASP A 34 -0.45 -9.77 7.58
CA ASP A 34 -0.44 -11.18 7.90
C ASP A 34 0.66 -11.87 7.10
N VAL A 35 1.70 -12.35 7.80
CA VAL A 35 2.88 -12.97 7.18
C VAL A 35 2.58 -14.27 6.46
N GLU A 36 1.45 -14.91 6.73
CA GLU A 36 1.05 -16.13 6.06
C GLU A 36 0.44 -15.89 4.69
N ARG A 37 0.07 -14.65 4.38
CA ARG A 37 -0.50 -14.29 3.10
C ARG A 37 0.58 -14.21 2.03
N ASN A 38 0.32 -14.84 0.90
CA ASN A 38 1.27 -14.90 -0.20
C ASN A 38 0.79 -14.02 -1.36
N CYS A 39 0.71 -12.73 -1.11
CA CYS A 39 0.29 -11.75 -2.10
C CYS A 39 1.04 -10.44 -1.88
N CYS A 40 1.04 -9.60 -2.90
CA CYS A 40 1.61 -8.25 -2.77
C CYS A 40 0.94 -7.30 -3.76
N VAL A 41 1.04 -6.02 -3.45
CA VAL A 41 0.55 -4.93 -4.29
C VAL A 41 1.74 -4.06 -4.66
N THR A 42 1.91 -3.80 -5.95
CA THR A 42 3.00 -2.96 -6.44
C THR A 42 2.44 -1.80 -7.24
N PHE A 43 3.14 -0.69 -7.20
CA PHE A 43 2.81 0.49 -7.99
C PHE A 43 3.98 0.81 -8.91
N ASP A 44 3.68 1.36 -10.09
CA ASP A 44 4.72 1.80 -11.00
C ASP A 44 5.40 3.08 -10.46
N VAL A 45 6.38 3.58 -11.19
CA VAL A 45 7.18 4.74 -10.75
C VAL A 45 6.31 5.98 -10.49
N ASP A 46 5.22 6.13 -11.21
CA ASP A 46 4.31 7.27 -11.07
C ASP A 46 3.07 6.94 -10.24
N SER A 47 2.96 5.71 -9.73
CA SER A 47 1.80 5.19 -9.01
C SER A 47 0.48 5.28 -9.78
N ILE A 48 0.56 5.34 -11.11
CA ILE A 48 -0.63 5.36 -11.96
C ILE A 48 -1.19 3.95 -12.11
N LEU A 49 -0.29 2.97 -12.30
CA LEU A 49 -0.66 1.58 -12.48
C LEU A 49 -0.45 0.81 -11.19
N CYS A 50 -1.43 -0.01 -10.86
CA CYS A 50 -1.40 -0.88 -9.70
C CYS A 50 -1.43 -2.33 -10.15
N ASN A 51 -0.51 -3.14 -9.65
CA ASN A 51 -0.48 -4.57 -9.92
C ASN A 51 -0.64 -5.35 -8.62
N VAL A 52 -1.60 -6.29 -8.61
CA VAL A 52 -1.83 -7.17 -7.47
C VAL A 52 -1.39 -8.58 -7.86
N ALA A 53 -0.41 -9.12 -7.16
CA ALA A 53 0.06 -10.48 -7.35
C ALA A 53 -0.53 -11.37 -6.27
N GLY A 54 -1.14 -12.49 -6.68
CA GLY A 54 -1.83 -13.40 -5.76
C GLY A 54 -3.25 -12.92 -5.46
N TYR A 55 -3.83 -13.49 -4.40
CA TYR A 55 -5.19 -13.17 -4.00
C TYR A 55 -5.20 -12.36 -2.72
N VAL A 56 -5.85 -11.20 -2.75
CA VAL A 56 -5.98 -10.33 -1.58
C VAL A 56 -7.42 -10.42 -1.08
N SER A 57 -7.55 -10.72 0.22
CA SER A 57 -8.85 -10.82 0.87
C SER A 57 -9.35 -9.42 1.28
N ILE A 58 -10.67 -9.29 1.37
CA ILE A 58 -11.29 -8.07 1.92
C ILE A 58 -10.81 -7.81 3.36
N ASN A 59 -10.38 -8.86 4.06
CA ASN A 59 -9.91 -8.74 5.44
C ASN A 59 -8.40 -8.45 5.54
N ASP A 60 -7.67 -8.47 4.44
CA ASP A 60 -6.24 -8.19 4.45
C ASP A 60 -6.00 -6.71 4.74
N LYS A 61 -5.03 -6.44 5.59
CA LYS A 61 -4.63 -5.08 5.96
C LYS A 61 -3.19 -4.83 5.56
N PHE A 62 -2.93 -3.61 5.17
CA PHE A 62 -1.60 -3.14 4.78
C PHE A 62 -1.23 -1.96 5.64
N THR A 63 0.06 -1.80 5.90
CA THR A 63 0.56 -0.67 6.67
C THR A 63 1.13 0.38 5.74
N ILE A 64 0.64 1.60 5.88
CA ILE A 64 1.17 2.76 5.16
C ILE A 64 1.79 3.73 6.15
N GLN A 65 2.67 4.59 5.66
CA GLN A 65 3.29 5.63 6.46
C GLN A 65 2.87 6.99 5.93
N GLU A 66 2.34 7.83 6.80
CA GLU A 66 1.99 9.21 6.47
C GLU A 66 2.93 10.14 7.21
N GLU A 67 3.31 11.23 6.57
CA GLU A 67 4.09 12.30 7.18
C GLU A 67 3.19 13.49 7.46
N ILE A 68 3.34 14.04 8.65
CA ILE A 68 2.61 15.24 9.06
C ILE A 68 3.58 16.39 9.24
#